data_d20a2bc30e972de3fa7d313400990fc3
#
_entry.id   d20a2bc30e972de3fa7d313400990fc3
#
_cell.length_a   1.000
_cell.length_b   1.000
_cell.length_c   1.000
_cell.angle_alpha   90.00
_cell.angle_beta   90.00
_cell.angle_gamma   90.00
#
_symmetry.space_group_name_H-M   'P 1'
#
loop_
_entity.id
_entity.type
_entity.pdbx_description
1 polymer ?
#
loop_
_entity_poly.entity_id
_entity_poly.type
_entity_poly.pdbx_seq_one_letter_code
_entity_poly.pdbx_strand_id
1 'polypeptide(L)'
;MKKISILLSLCILVSCSKDLESTSSKELTIYTSRQPQLVEPILENFTEDTGIKVNLLSGNAQELMERIDTEGLESKADIFMTVDAGVLWQATDRNIFSKIDSSILEDNIPSYLRDPDGQWFGLSKRARTIVYSSDQFSDSDFSSYEDLADPKWKGKLCLRTSKKVYNRSLMASMIDAYGFDKAKEVVSGWVANLATEVFSNDTNALKAVSSGQCGVTIV
;
A
#
# COMPACT_ATOMS: atom_id res chain seq x y z
N MET A 1 6.68 -6.08 -94.07
CA MET A 1 5.71 -6.15 -93.02
C MET A 1 6.40 -6.94 -91.86
N LYS A 2 7.04 -6.28 -90.91
CA LYS A 2 7.78 -6.89 -89.79
C LYS A 2 6.87 -7.03 -88.60
N LYS A 3 6.61 -8.23 -88.11
CA LYS A 3 5.94 -8.51 -86.91
C LYS A 3 6.88 -8.40 -85.70
N ILE A 4 6.63 -7.41 -84.80
CA ILE A 4 7.39 -7.24 -83.58
C ILE A 4 6.64 -8.05 -82.48
N SER A 5 7.29 -9.11 -81.97
CA SER A 5 6.82 -9.90 -80.88
C SER A 5 7.30 -9.29 -79.56
N ILE A 6 6.39 -8.74 -78.79
CA ILE A 6 6.68 -8.19 -77.46
C ILE A 6 6.60 -9.32 -76.45
N LEU A 7 7.75 -9.70 -75.90
CA LEU A 7 7.85 -10.66 -74.80
C LEU A 7 7.59 -9.91 -73.47
N LEU A 8 6.43 -10.17 -72.88
CA LEU A 8 6.03 -9.61 -71.59
C LEU A 8 6.67 -10.47 -70.48
N SER A 9 7.76 -9.94 -69.87
CA SER A 9 8.44 -10.60 -68.75
C SER A 9 7.66 -10.31 -67.45
N LEU A 10 7.00 -11.31 -66.93
CA LEU A 10 6.24 -11.25 -65.67
C LEU A 10 7.20 -11.43 -64.47
N CYS A 11 7.69 -10.35 -63.90
CA CYS A 11 8.43 -10.40 -62.63
C CYS A 11 7.51 -10.71 -61.47
N ILE A 12 7.54 -11.93 -60.99
CA ILE A 12 6.89 -12.32 -59.73
C ILE A 12 7.73 -11.81 -58.56
N LEU A 13 7.33 -10.70 -57.97
CA LEU A 13 7.86 -10.23 -56.69
C LEU A 13 7.30 -11.13 -55.57
N VAL A 14 8.10 -12.10 -55.14
CA VAL A 14 7.86 -12.83 -53.91
C VAL A 14 8.17 -11.87 -52.78
N SER A 15 7.14 -11.20 -52.26
CA SER A 15 7.20 -10.43 -51.03
C SER A 15 7.25 -11.43 -49.85
N CYS A 16 8.46 -11.68 -49.35
CA CYS A 16 8.60 -12.26 -48.02
C CYS A 16 8.09 -11.25 -46.99
N SER A 17 6.82 -11.30 -46.64
CA SER A 17 6.34 -10.76 -45.38
C SER A 17 6.95 -11.59 -44.25
N LYS A 18 8.09 -11.12 -43.70
CA LYS A 18 8.46 -11.49 -42.36
C LYS A 18 7.33 -10.93 -41.48
N ASP A 19 6.48 -11.81 -40.97
CA ASP A 19 5.69 -11.51 -39.81
C ASP A 19 6.71 -11.12 -38.73
N LEU A 20 6.90 -9.82 -38.54
CA LEU A 20 7.40 -9.29 -37.27
C LEU A 20 6.31 -9.64 -36.26
N GLU A 21 6.45 -10.81 -35.65
CA GLU A 21 5.87 -11.00 -34.32
C GLU A 21 6.42 -9.86 -33.48
N SER A 22 5.62 -8.82 -33.33
CA SER A 22 5.79 -7.83 -32.29
C SER A 22 5.73 -8.61 -30.99
N THR A 23 6.88 -9.05 -30.51
CA THR A 23 7.05 -9.37 -29.10
C THR A 23 6.87 -8.06 -28.34
N SER A 24 5.63 -7.62 -28.23
CA SER A 24 5.23 -6.66 -27.20
C SER A 24 5.71 -7.27 -25.88
N SER A 25 6.83 -6.79 -25.37
CA SER A 25 7.27 -7.15 -24.03
C SER A 25 6.10 -6.83 -23.12
N LYS A 26 5.51 -7.87 -22.53
CA LYS A 26 4.43 -7.67 -21.58
C LYS A 26 5.03 -6.88 -20.42
N GLU A 27 4.53 -5.70 -20.21
CA GLU A 27 4.97 -4.83 -19.11
C GLU A 27 3.78 -4.57 -18.19
N LEU A 28 4.05 -4.46 -16.90
CA LEU A 28 3.11 -4.10 -15.87
C LEU A 28 3.64 -2.89 -15.10
N THR A 29 2.84 -1.86 -14.95
CA THR A 29 3.22 -0.65 -14.20
C THR A 29 2.49 -0.58 -12.89
N ILE A 30 3.23 -0.53 -11.79
CA ILE A 30 2.70 -0.47 -10.42
C ILE A 30 3.03 0.90 -9.82
N TYR A 31 2.00 1.66 -9.44
CA TYR A 31 2.15 2.84 -8.62
C TYR A 31 2.03 2.42 -7.15
N THR A 32 3.05 2.69 -6.32
CA THR A 32 3.08 2.17 -4.96
C THR A 32 3.50 3.20 -3.92
N SER A 33 2.82 3.18 -2.78
CA SER A 33 3.28 3.89 -1.58
C SER A 33 4.11 2.99 -0.63
N ARG A 34 4.32 1.74 -1.03
CA ARG A 34 5.19 0.82 -0.29
C ARG A 34 6.65 1.18 -0.55
N GLN A 35 7.51 0.97 0.44
CA GLN A 35 8.95 1.14 0.26
C GLN A 35 9.47 0.10 -0.73
N PRO A 36 10.22 0.50 -1.79
CA PRO A 36 10.66 -0.39 -2.88
C PRO A 36 11.35 -1.65 -2.38
N GLN A 37 12.29 -1.54 -1.46
CA GLN A 37 13.05 -2.68 -0.91
C GLN A 37 12.18 -3.77 -0.24
N LEU A 38 10.91 -3.49 0.03
CA LEU A 38 9.98 -4.47 0.61
C LEU A 38 9.14 -5.20 -0.43
N VAL A 39 9.10 -4.71 -1.67
CA VAL A 39 8.27 -5.28 -2.74
C VAL A 39 9.09 -5.72 -3.95
N GLU A 40 10.20 -5.06 -4.24
CA GLU A 40 11.07 -5.38 -5.38
C GLU A 40 11.44 -6.87 -5.44
N PRO A 41 11.87 -7.55 -4.34
CA PRO A 41 12.23 -8.96 -4.42
C PRO A 41 11.06 -9.87 -4.86
N ILE A 42 9.82 -9.52 -4.48
CA ILE A 42 8.62 -10.26 -4.87
C ILE A 42 8.30 -10.02 -6.34
N LEU A 43 8.47 -8.78 -6.80
CA LEU A 43 8.23 -8.39 -8.19
C LEU A 43 9.31 -8.92 -9.15
N GLU A 44 10.54 -9.05 -8.69
CA GLU A 44 11.63 -9.70 -9.42
C GLU A 44 11.32 -11.18 -9.64
N ASN A 45 10.93 -11.91 -8.58
CA ASN A 45 10.49 -13.31 -8.70
C ASN A 45 9.31 -13.45 -9.69
N PHE A 46 8.32 -12.55 -9.60
CA PHE A 46 7.21 -12.54 -10.55
C PHE A 46 7.69 -12.36 -12.00
N THR A 47 8.64 -11.45 -12.22
CA THR A 47 9.22 -11.22 -13.55
C THR A 47 10.00 -12.44 -14.04
N GLU A 48 10.76 -13.11 -13.18
CA GLU A 48 11.49 -14.34 -13.52
C GLU A 48 10.54 -15.48 -13.90
N ASP A 49 9.45 -15.64 -13.14
CA ASP A 49 8.48 -16.73 -13.35
C ASP A 49 7.60 -16.51 -14.59
N THR A 50 7.27 -15.28 -14.92
CA THR A 50 6.26 -14.95 -15.94
C THR A 50 6.83 -14.33 -17.21
N GLY A 51 8.04 -13.79 -17.17
CA GLY A 51 8.61 -12.98 -18.24
C GLY A 51 7.95 -11.59 -18.40
N ILE A 52 7.06 -11.20 -17.47
CA ILE A 52 6.41 -9.88 -17.47
C ILE A 52 7.30 -8.90 -16.72
N LYS A 53 7.75 -7.86 -17.42
CA LYS A 53 8.57 -6.80 -16.81
C LYS A 53 7.69 -5.91 -15.93
N VAL A 54 8.13 -5.66 -14.70
CA VAL A 54 7.44 -4.74 -13.78
C VAL A 54 8.15 -3.39 -13.73
N ASN A 55 7.40 -2.33 -14.02
CA ASN A 55 7.85 -0.94 -13.84
C ASN A 55 7.24 -0.40 -12.54
N LEU A 56 8.08 0.05 -11.61
CA LEU A 56 7.65 0.53 -10.30
C LEU A 56 7.78 2.04 -10.20
N LEU A 57 6.68 2.73 -9.87
CA LEU A 57 6.68 4.13 -9.49
C LEU A 57 6.33 4.27 -8.02
N SER A 58 7.31 4.68 -7.20
CA SER A 58 7.12 4.85 -5.77
C SER A 58 6.87 6.30 -5.39
N GLY A 59 5.93 6.54 -4.47
CA GLY A 59 5.61 7.89 -4.01
C GLY A 59 4.64 7.91 -2.83
N ASN A 60 4.17 9.09 -2.47
CA ASN A 60 3.13 9.25 -1.48
C ASN A 60 1.80 8.72 -2.03
N ALA A 61 1.05 7.96 -1.23
CA ALA A 61 -0.20 7.34 -1.67
C ALA A 61 -1.22 8.36 -2.20
N GLN A 62 -1.35 9.50 -1.52
CA GLN A 62 -2.30 10.54 -1.91
C GLN A 62 -1.90 11.19 -3.25
N GLU A 63 -0.61 11.50 -3.40
CA GLU A 63 -0.07 12.10 -4.64
C GLU A 63 -0.19 11.14 -5.83
N LEU A 64 0.07 9.85 -5.61
CA LEU A 64 -0.09 8.83 -6.65
C LEU A 64 -1.56 8.65 -7.04
N MET A 65 -2.47 8.68 -6.07
CA MET A 65 -3.90 8.60 -6.33
C MET A 65 -4.39 9.83 -7.13
N GLU A 66 -4.00 11.04 -6.74
CA GLU A 66 -4.31 12.27 -7.48
C GLU A 66 -3.74 12.24 -8.92
N ARG A 67 -2.55 11.65 -9.07
CA ARG A 67 -1.94 11.46 -10.39
C ARG A 67 -2.76 10.52 -11.26
N ILE A 68 -3.17 9.36 -10.75
CA ILE A 68 -4.02 8.41 -11.49
C ILE A 68 -5.34 9.07 -11.89
N ASP A 69 -5.96 9.77 -10.96
CA ASP A 69 -7.23 10.48 -11.18
C ASP A 69 -7.09 11.57 -12.28
N THR A 70 -6.00 12.33 -12.24
CA THR A 70 -5.69 13.37 -13.23
C THR A 70 -5.35 12.78 -14.62
N GLU A 71 -4.58 11.69 -14.65
CA GLU A 71 -4.24 10.98 -15.89
C GLU A 71 -5.48 10.30 -16.52
N GLY A 72 -6.45 9.92 -15.72
CA GLY A 72 -7.69 9.27 -16.16
C GLY A 72 -7.42 8.02 -17.01
N LEU A 73 -8.03 7.94 -18.18
CA LEU A 73 -7.86 6.82 -19.11
C LEU A 73 -6.45 6.72 -19.74
N GLU A 74 -5.64 7.76 -19.63
CA GLU A 74 -4.25 7.79 -20.11
C GLU A 74 -3.27 7.37 -19.03
N SER A 75 -3.75 7.01 -17.84
CA SER A 75 -2.89 6.54 -16.76
C SER A 75 -2.12 5.29 -17.17
N LYS A 76 -0.84 5.26 -16.84
CA LYS A 76 0.00 4.09 -17.04
C LYS A 76 -0.02 3.11 -15.89
N ALA A 77 -0.75 3.43 -14.82
CA ALA A 77 -0.86 2.55 -13.67
C ALA A 77 -1.80 1.38 -13.98
N ASP A 78 -1.26 0.18 -14.07
CA ASP A 78 -2.07 -1.05 -14.13
C ASP A 78 -2.50 -1.47 -12.73
N ILE A 79 -1.64 -1.21 -11.73
CA ILE A 79 -1.92 -1.54 -10.32
C ILE A 79 -1.58 -0.34 -9.44
N PHE A 80 -2.49 0.00 -8.52
CA PHE A 80 -2.22 0.91 -7.42
C PHE A 80 -2.06 0.12 -6.12
N MET A 81 -0.84 0.10 -5.57
CA MET A 81 -0.49 -0.62 -4.34
C MET A 81 -0.26 0.37 -3.21
N THR A 82 -1.05 0.27 -2.16
CA THR A 82 -0.94 1.15 -0.98
C THR A 82 -0.79 0.35 0.32
N VAL A 83 -0.55 1.05 1.42
CA VAL A 83 -0.27 0.46 2.73
C VAL A 83 -1.46 0.51 3.70
N ASP A 84 -2.59 1.04 3.25
CA ASP A 84 -3.74 1.29 4.13
C ASP A 84 -5.07 1.21 3.38
N ALA A 85 -6.06 0.57 3.97
CA ALA A 85 -7.39 0.39 3.40
C ALA A 85 -8.15 1.72 3.22
N GLY A 86 -7.88 2.74 4.03
CA GLY A 86 -8.52 4.05 3.90
C GLY A 86 -8.15 4.76 2.60
N VAL A 87 -6.94 4.54 2.06
CA VAL A 87 -6.56 5.05 0.73
C VAL A 87 -7.26 4.26 -0.37
N LEU A 88 -7.40 2.94 -0.22
CA LEU A 88 -8.15 2.10 -1.17
C LEU A 88 -9.62 2.52 -1.22
N TRP A 89 -10.23 2.76 -0.06
CA TRP A 89 -11.61 3.28 0.01
C TRP A 89 -11.75 4.62 -0.71
N GLN A 90 -10.83 5.56 -0.53
CA GLN A 90 -10.85 6.85 -1.24
C GLN A 90 -10.72 6.67 -2.75
N ALA A 91 -9.88 5.74 -3.20
CA ALA A 91 -9.72 5.45 -4.63
C ALA A 91 -10.99 4.81 -5.22
N THR A 92 -11.68 3.94 -4.46
CA THR A 92 -12.99 3.39 -4.82
C THR A 92 -14.04 4.51 -4.96
N ASP A 93 -14.13 5.41 -3.98
CA ASP A 93 -15.08 6.54 -3.98
C ASP A 93 -14.89 7.48 -5.20
N ARG A 94 -13.65 7.54 -5.72
CA ARG A 94 -13.30 8.29 -6.93
C ARG A 94 -13.44 7.49 -8.22
N ASN A 95 -13.89 6.25 -8.17
CA ASN A 95 -14.00 5.35 -9.33
C ASN A 95 -12.68 5.13 -10.09
N ILE A 96 -11.57 5.08 -9.36
CA ILE A 96 -10.23 4.84 -9.92
C ILE A 96 -10.04 3.38 -10.31
N PHE A 97 -10.68 2.45 -9.59
CA PHE A 97 -10.51 1.02 -9.78
C PHE A 97 -11.54 0.41 -10.72
N SER A 98 -11.08 -0.55 -11.51
CA SER A 98 -11.95 -1.47 -12.24
C SER A 98 -12.24 -2.71 -11.39
N LYS A 99 -13.42 -3.31 -11.59
CA LYS A 99 -13.76 -4.58 -10.97
C LYS A 99 -12.90 -5.71 -11.54
N ILE A 100 -12.42 -6.59 -10.66
CA ILE A 100 -11.70 -7.80 -11.02
C ILE A 100 -12.51 -9.00 -10.52
N ASP A 101 -12.83 -9.92 -11.43
CA ASP A 101 -13.37 -11.24 -11.14
C ASP A 101 -12.23 -12.25 -11.18
N SER A 102 -11.85 -12.81 -10.03
CA SER A 102 -10.77 -13.78 -9.92
C SER A 102 -11.01 -14.76 -8.78
N SER A 103 -11.29 -16.00 -9.12
CA SER A 103 -11.42 -17.07 -8.13
C SER A 103 -10.14 -17.25 -7.30
N ILE A 104 -8.96 -17.06 -7.91
CA ILE A 104 -7.68 -17.14 -7.19
C ILE A 104 -7.61 -16.10 -6.07
N LEU A 105 -8.00 -14.86 -6.34
CA LEU A 105 -8.02 -13.81 -5.32
C LEU A 105 -9.10 -14.08 -4.27
N GLU A 106 -10.26 -14.55 -4.70
CA GLU A 106 -11.38 -14.85 -3.81
C GLU A 106 -11.12 -16.00 -2.87
N ASP A 107 -10.47 -17.05 -3.34
CA ASP A 107 -10.12 -18.23 -2.56
C ASP A 107 -8.97 -17.95 -1.57
N ASN A 108 -8.06 -17.04 -1.91
CA ASN A 108 -6.88 -16.76 -1.09
C ASN A 108 -7.02 -15.55 -0.17
N ILE A 109 -7.94 -14.63 -0.43
CA ILE A 109 -8.12 -13.41 0.36
C ILE A 109 -9.47 -13.43 1.06
N PRO A 110 -9.51 -13.47 2.40
CA PRO A 110 -10.76 -13.46 3.16
C PRO A 110 -11.67 -12.26 2.79
N SER A 111 -12.98 -12.48 2.79
CA SER A 111 -13.96 -11.46 2.37
C SER A 111 -13.84 -10.14 3.14
N TYR A 112 -13.44 -10.16 4.41
CA TYR A 112 -13.25 -8.96 5.22
C TYR A 112 -11.94 -8.19 4.90
N LEU A 113 -11.10 -8.72 4.00
CA LEU A 113 -9.88 -8.09 3.51
C LEU A 113 -9.96 -7.71 2.04
N ARG A 114 -11.15 -7.72 1.45
CA ARG A 114 -11.35 -7.33 0.05
C ARG A 114 -12.62 -6.49 -0.10
N ASP A 115 -12.64 -5.72 -1.16
CA ASP A 115 -13.83 -4.96 -1.53
C ASP A 115 -14.99 -5.87 -1.91
N PRO A 116 -16.22 -5.62 -1.43
CA PRO A 116 -17.39 -6.42 -1.80
C PRO A 116 -17.67 -6.46 -3.31
N ASP A 117 -17.34 -5.36 -4.01
CA ASP A 117 -17.52 -5.23 -5.47
C ASP A 117 -16.29 -5.66 -6.28
N GLY A 118 -15.24 -6.17 -5.62
CA GLY A 118 -14.05 -6.70 -6.28
C GLY A 118 -13.09 -5.64 -6.83
N GLN A 119 -13.10 -4.44 -6.29
CA GLN A 119 -12.26 -3.33 -6.77
C GLN A 119 -10.87 -3.30 -6.13
N TRP A 120 -10.69 -3.86 -4.93
CA TRP A 120 -9.39 -3.97 -4.27
C TRP A 120 -9.29 -5.22 -3.38
N PHE A 121 -8.05 -5.61 -3.11
CA PHE A 121 -7.71 -6.83 -2.37
C PHE A 121 -6.58 -6.55 -1.37
N GLY A 122 -6.77 -6.96 -0.11
CA GLY A 122 -5.77 -6.85 0.94
C GLY A 122 -4.81 -8.02 0.94
N LEU A 123 -3.59 -7.82 0.46
CA LEU A 123 -2.56 -8.87 0.37
C LEU A 123 -1.85 -9.15 1.69
N SER A 124 -1.90 -8.21 2.63
CA SER A 124 -1.30 -8.36 3.96
C SER A 124 -2.02 -7.47 4.96
N LYS A 125 -1.94 -7.82 6.23
CA LYS A 125 -2.46 -7.01 7.33
C LYS A 125 -1.35 -6.66 8.32
N ARG A 126 -1.48 -5.50 8.96
CA ARG A 126 -0.60 -5.06 10.04
C ARG A 126 -1.46 -4.77 11.27
N ALA A 127 -1.00 -5.22 12.43
CA ALA A 127 -1.50 -4.76 13.70
C ALA A 127 -0.57 -3.69 14.26
N ARG A 128 -1.11 -2.60 14.77
CA ARG A 128 -0.37 -1.72 15.67
C ARG A 128 -0.27 -2.45 17.00
N THR A 129 0.89 -2.41 17.63
CA THR A 129 1.08 -3.11 18.91
C THR A 129 1.70 -2.18 19.95
N ILE A 130 1.47 -2.49 21.21
CA ILE A 130 2.18 -1.84 22.30
C ILE A 130 3.58 -2.44 22.36
N VAL A 131 4.59 -1.59 22.33
CA VAL A 131 6.01 -1.94 22.48
C VAL A 131 6.57 -1.19 23.66
N TYR A 132 7.25 -1.87 24.54
CA TYR A 132 7.73 -1.32 25.80
C TYR A 132 9.18 -1.76 26.09
N SER A 133 9.83 -1.05 27.00
CA SER A 133 11.14 -1.43 27.53
C SER A 133 10.99 -2.57 28.54
N SER A 134 11.52 -3.75 28.24
CA SER A 134 11.49 -4.90 29.13
C SER A 134 12.30 -4.71 30.42
N ASP A 135 13.18 -3.72 30.46
CA ASP A 135 13.90 -3.36 31.69
C ASP A 135 13.01 -2.60 32.69
N GLN A 136 11.89 -2.03 32.21
CA GLN A 136 11.01 -1.19 33.03
C GLN A 136 9.62 -1.81 33.26
N PHE A 137 9.15 -2.63 32.31
CA PHE A 137 7.78 -3.14 32.30
C PHE A 137 7.74 -4.60 31.90
N SER A 138 6.58 -5.22 32.13
CA SER A 138 6.25 -6.58 31.71
C SER A 138 4.98 -6.57 30.86
N ASP A 139 4.69 -7.67 30.17
CA ASP A 139 3.47 -7.87 29.41
C ASP A 139 2.19 -7.73 30.25
N SER A 140 2.26 -8.08 31.54
CA SER A 140 1.14 -7.93 32.47
C SER A 140 0.77 -6.50 32.80
N ASP A 141 1.60 -5.51 32.46
CA ASP A 141 1.31 -4.09 32.65
C ASP A 141 0.36 -3.52 31.59
N PHE A 142 0.11 -4.28 30.52
CA PHE A 142 -0.65 -3.85 29.35
C PHE A 142 -1.72 -4.88 28.99
N SER A 143 -2.98 -4.48 28.88
CA SER A 143 -4.05 -5.33 28.35
C SER A 143 -4.76 -4.73 27.14
N SER A 144 -4.74 -3.41 27.01
CA SER A 144 -5.44 -2.72 25.95
C SER A 144 -4.80 -1.35 25.61
N TYR A 145 -5.26 -0.74 24.55
CA TYR A 145 -4.85 0.63 24.20
C TYR A 145 -5.35 1.66 25.23
N GLU A 146 -6.50 1.40 25.85
CA GLU A 146 -7.10 2.27 26.86
C GLU A 146 -6.23 2.40 28.10
N ASP A 147 -5.52 1.34 28.48
CA ASP A 147 -4.62 1.35 29.65
C ASP A 147 -3.59 2.46 29.58
N LEU A 148 -3.11 2.78 28.38
CA LEU A 148 -2.12 3.84 28.15
C LEU A 148 -2.67 5.26 28.42
N ALA A 149 -3.97 5.40 28.60
CA ALA A 149 -4.61 6.65 29.01
C ALA A 149 -4.55 6.89 30.53
N ASP A 150 -4.25 5.85 31.33
CA ASP A 150 -4.13 5.96 32.77
C ASP A 150 -2.97 6.93 33.15
N PRO A 151 -3.19 7.86 34.11
CA PRO A 151 -2.15 8.78 34.61
C PRO A 151 -0.87 8.11 35.11
N LYS A 152 -0.88 6.82 35.45
CA LYS A 152 0.35 6.06 35.80
C LYS A 152 1.40 6.08 34.68
N TRP A 153 1.00 6.31 33.44
CA TRP A 153 1.86 6.40 32.28
C TRP A 153 2.40 7.81 31.97
N LYS A 154 2.10 8.79 32.82
CA LYS A 154 2.55 10.15 32.63
C LYS A 154 4.06 10.25 32.46
N GLY A 155 4.49 10.87 31.35
CA GLY A 155 5.91 11.00 31.00
C GLY A 155 6.60 9.71 30.58
N LYS A 156 5.85 8.67 30.21
CA LYS A 156 6.39 7.36 29.80
C LYS A 156 5.99 6.95 28.37
N LEU A 157 4.98 7.60 27.79
CA LEU A 157 4.44 7.25 26.48
C LEU A 157 5.13 8.06 25.37
N CYS A 158 5.52 7.37 24.30
CA CYS A 158 5.91 7.99 23.05
C CYS A 158 4.92 7.62 21.95
N LEU A 159 4.60 8.57 21.09
CA LEU A 159 3.71 8.32 19.96
C LEU A 159 4.27 8.89 18.66
N ARG A 160 3.87 8.28 17.57
CA ARG A 160 4.02 8.82 16.24
C ARG A 160 2.93 9.87 15.97
N THR A 161 3.22 10.84 15.10
CA THR A 161 2.26 11.86 14.69
C THR A 161 0.98 11.29 14.06
N SER A 162 -0.17 11.88 14.38
CA SER A 162 -1.47 11.57 13.78
C SER A 162 -1.63 12.05 12.33
N LYS A 163 -0.67 12.83 11.80
CA LYS A 163 -0.66 13.22 10.39
C LYS A 163 -0.43 12.04 9.42
N LYS A 164 -0.01 10.89 9.96
CA LYS A 164 0.26 9.68 9.15
C LYS A 164 -0.92 8.71 9.22
N VAL A 165 -1.16 8.04 8.10
CA VAL A 165 -2.32 7.16 7.90
C VAL A 165 -2.48 6.10 9.00
N TYR A 166 -1.41 5.47 9.46
CA TYR A 166 -1.48 4.40 10.44
C TYR A 166 -2.14 4.82 11.78
N ASN A 167 -1.81 6.00 12.30
CA ASN A 167 -2.47 6.48 13.51
C ASN A 167 -3.90 6.95 13.26
N ARG A 168 -4.21 7.44 12.06
CA ARG A 168 -5.59 7.73 11.67
C ARG A 168 -6.44 6.47 11.60
N SER A 169 -5.90 5.39 11.02
CA SER A 169 -6.58 4.09 10.98
C SER A 169 -6.77 3.48 12.36
N LEU A 170 -5.77 3.58 13.26
CA LEU A 170 -5.93 3.19 14.65
C LEU A 170 -7.06 3.99 15.34
N MET A 171 -7.09 5.30 15.13
CA MET A 171 -8.17 6.15 15.66
C MET A 171 -9.54 5.76 15.11
N ALA A 172 -9.63 5.50 13.81
CA ALA A 172 -10.88 5.08 13.17
C ALA A 172 -11.37 3.75 13.76
N SER A 173 -10.49 2.77 13.96
CA SER A 173 -10.83 1.49 14.57
C SER A 173 -11.28 1.62 16.03
N MET A 174 -10.68 2.55 16.78
CA MET A 174 -11.12 2.83 18.17
C MET A 174 -12.51 3.51 18.20
N ILE A 175 -12.77 4.42 17.24
CA ILE A 175 -14.08 5.07 17.12
C ILE A 175 -15.15 4.04 16.76
N ASP A 176 -14.85 3.12 15.85
CA ASP A 176 -15.75 2.03 15.49
C ASP A 176 -16.04 1.09 16.66
N ALA A 177 -15.02 0.73 17.43
CA ALA A 177 -15.14 -0.21 18.55
C ALA A 177 -15.79 0.39 19.79
N TYR A 178 -15.51 1.66 20.12
CA TYR A 178 -15.87 2.26 21.41
C TYR A 178 -16.79 3.48 21.30
N GLY A 179 -17.01 3.99 20.10
CA GLY A 179 -17.64 5.28 19.85
C GLY A 179 -16.67 6.48 19.99
N PHE A 180 -17.08 7.60 19.39
CA PHE A 180 -16.24 8.80 19.28
C PHE A 180 -15.80 9.37 20.62
N ASP A 181 -16.72 9.49 21.58
CA ASP A 181 -16.43 10.13 22.86
C ASP A 181 -15.42 9.34 23.68
N LYS A 182 -15.55 8.00 23.71
CA LYS A 182 -14.60 7.13 24.41
C LYS A 182 -13.23 7.12 23.73
N ALA A 183 -13.19 7.03 22.41
CA ALA A 183 -11.93 7.12 21.66
C ALA A 183 -11.22 8.47 21.91
N LYS A 184 -11.97 9.56 21.94
CA LYS A 184 -11.44 10.91 22.25
C LYS A 184 -10.90 10.97 23.68
N GLU A 185 -11.58 10.42 24.67
CA GLU A 185 -11.12 10.34 26.06
C GLU A 185 -9.77 9.61 26.14
N VAL A 186 -9.69 8.42 25.58
CA VAL A 186 -8.47 7.58 25.57
C VAL A 186 -7.29 8.32 24.93
N VAL A 187 -7.48 8.89 23.75
CA VAL A 187 -6.42 9.63 23.06
C VAL A 187 -6.00 10.90 23.81
N SER A 188 -6.95 11.56 24.46
CA SER A 188 -6.62 12.70 25.32
C SER A 188 -5.72 12.28 26.48
N GLY A 189 -5.99 11.11 27.06
CA GLY A 189 -5.15 10.50 28.09
C GLY A 189 -3.74 10.17 27.55
N TRP A 190 -3.65 9.58 26.36
CA TRP A 190 -2.34 9.35 25.72
C TRP A 190 -1.54 10.63 25.52
N VAL A 191 -2.19 11.71 25.06
CA VAL A 191 -1.53 13.00 24.88
C VAL A 191 -1.03 13.57 26.21
N ALA A 192 -1.82 13.43 27.27
CA ALA A 192 -1.44 13.85 28.62
C ALA A 192 -0.26 13.05 29.20
N ASN A 193 -0.06 11.83 28.71
CA ASN A 193 0.99 10.89 29.16
C ASN A 193 2.27 10.93 28.32
N LEU A 194 2.33 11.78 27.29
CA LEU A 194 3.51 11.87 26.43
C LEU A 194 4.77 12.26 27.24
N ALA A 195 5.84 11.54 26.98
CA ALA A 195 7.19 11.82 27.49
C ALA A 195 7.93 12.85 26.63
N THR A 196 7.61 12.91 25.34
CA THR A 196 8.28 13.72 24.34
C THR A 196 7.27 14.30 23.35
N GLU A 197 7.74 15.18 22.47
CA GLU A 197 7.02 15.52 21.25
C GLU A 197 6.80 14.27 20.39
N VAL A 198 5.75 14.27 19.55
CA VAL A 198 5.41 13.13 18.69
C VAL A 198 6.43 12.92 17.57
N PHE A 199 6.77 11.68 17.29
CA PHE A 199 7.74 11.31 16.27
C PHE A 199 7.15 11.29 14.84
N SER A 200 7.98 11.50 13.84
CA SER A 200 7.58 11.47 12.43
C SER A 200 7.32 10.05 11.89
N ASN A 201 7.92 9.02 12.52
CA ASN A 201 7.82 7.62 12.08
C ASN A 201 7.96 6.65 13.26
N ASP A 202 7.61 5.38 13.02
CA ASP A 202 7.63 4.33 14.03
C ASP A 202 9.06 4.00 14.48
N THR A 203 10.03 4.02 13.57
CA THR A 203 11.45 3.73 13.88
C THR A 203 11.99 4.69 14.94
N ASN A 204 11.66 5.98 14.84
CA ASN A 204 12.10 6.97 15.82
C ASN A 204 11.43 6.78 17.19
N ALA A 205 10.15 6.39 17.21
CA ALA A 205 9.48 6.05 18.46
C ALA A 205 10.09 4.81 19.12
N LEU A 206 10.42 3.77 18.34
CA LEU A 206 11.14 2.59 18.85
C LEU A 206 12.53 2.91 19.39
N LYS A 207 13.29 3.77 18.68
CA LYS A 207 14.60 4.24 19.16
C LYS A 207 14.50 5.02 20.48
N ALA A 208 13.43 5.81 20.65
CA ALA A 208 13.19 6.53 21.88
C ALA A 208 12.90 5.60 23.06
N VAL A 209 12.13 4.51 22.86
CA VAL A 209 11.95 3.46 23.86
C VAL A 209 13.28 2.77 24.18
N SER A 210 14.03 2.35 23.16
CA SER A 210 15.33 1.69 23.33
C SER A 210 16.38 2.54 24.04
N SER A 211 16.33 3.87 23.89
CA SER A 211 17.23 4.81 24.53
C SER A 211 16.75 5.32 25.90
N GLY A 212 15.58 4.88 26.36
CA GLY A 212 15.01 5.29 27.64
C GLY A 212 14.39 6.69 27.67
N GLN A 213 14.20 7.33 26.52
CA GLN A 213 13.47 8.61 26.44
C GLN A 213 11.99 8.46 26.81
N CYS A 214 11.43 7.29 26.55
CA CYS A 214 10.11 6.87 27.00
C CYS A 214 10.15 5.37 27.31
N GLY A 215 9.15 4.88 28.01
CA GLY A 215 9.07 3.49 28.41
C GLY A 215 8.21 2.63 27.47
N VAL A 216 7.28 3.24 26.74
CA VAL A 216 6.26 2.54 25.95
C VAL A 216 5.87 3.35 24.71
N THR A 217 5.49 2.65 23.65
CA THR A 217 4.96 3.25 22.40
C THR A 217 3.91 2.34 21.74
N ILE A 218 3.18 2.87 20.77
CA ILE A 218 2.29 2.10 19.87
C ILE A 218 2.83 2.21 18.44
N VAL A 219 3.24 1.07 17.85
CA VAL A 219 3.83 1.01 16.50
C VAL A 219 3.31 -0.17 15.67
#